data_f585f10c23e2d4e2f5ecb24b8075099e
#
_entry.id   f585f10c23e2d4e2f5ecb24b8075099e
#
_cell.length_a   1.000
_cell.length_b   1.000
_cell.length_c   1.000
_cell.angle_alpha   90.00
_cell.angle_beta   90.00
_cell.angle_gamma   90.00
#
_symmetry.space_group_name_H-M   'P 1'
#
loop_
_entity.id
_entity.type
_entity.pdbx_description
1 polymer ?
#
loop_
_entity_poly.entity_id
_entity_poly.type
_entity_poly.pdbx_seq_one_letter_code
_entity_poly.pdbx_strand_id
1 'polypeptide(L)'
;GTITRACPKCGEEVSLKSGAWGYFIGCSSCKWTKKPFDTSVKWETYQELPKEIGLHPDYGESIFADISINGPCVWTLKDEKKIYGAPDDDEKLLEIGLNRAVELIERDSGEHILFTEPTSQLPVLLKNGRFGEYTEFDGFNKATKLPPEDKPKNPKVTYYNPHELDYENKDTQLFVLKSLRILGFHPETSRPIGIKIKKPGKAFKFVKYLKCGEQEIECQNDFYKLENEEQSDLIKKTFDLKSFNLIN
;
A
#
# COMPACT_ATOMS: atom_id res chain seq x y z
N GLY A 1 -9.58 19.45 27.49
CA GLY A 1 -10.80 19.50 26.70
C GLY A 1 -11.39 18.11 26.52
N THR A 2 -12.68 17.99 26.51
CA THR A 2 -13.40 16.73 26.34
C THR A 2 -13.69 16.54 24.85
N ILE A 3 -13.31 15.38 24.30
CA ILE A 3 -13.72 14.99 22.96
C ILE A 3 -15.02 14.20 23.13
N THR A 4 -16.08 14.61 22.43
CA THR A 4 -17.40 13.95 22.48
C THR A 4 -17.44 12.57 21.84
N ARG A 5 -16.30 11.95 21.54
CA ARG A 5 -16.20 10.59 21.00
C ARG A 5 -16.11 9.55 22.08
N ALA A 6 -16.91 8.51 21.92
CA ALA A 6 -16.81 7.32 22.76
C ALA A 6 -15.56 6.51 22.43
N CYS A 7 -14.97 5.89 23.43
CA CYS A 7 -13.85 4.98 23.29
C CYS A 7 -14.26 3.76 22.44
N PRO A 8 -13.53 3.42 21.37
CA PRO A 8 -13.88 2.28 20.52
C PRO A 8 -13.75 0.92 21.23
N LYS A 9 -13.10 0.89 22.42
CA LYS A 9 -12.91 -0.33 23.19
C LYS A 9 -13.99 -0.56 24.24
N CYS A 10 -14.49 0.50 24.88
CA CYS A 10 -15.43 0.36 26.02
C CYS A 10 -16.62 1.30 25.97
N GLY A 11 -16.74 2.16 24.97
CA GLY A 11 -17.84 3.12 24.84
C GLY A 11 -17.75 4.36 25.72
N GLU A 12 -16.81 4.42 26.66
CA GLU A 12 -16.66 5.53 27.60
C GLU A 12 -15.99 6.76 26.98
N GLU A 13 -16.07 7.88 27.66
CA GLU A 13 -15.54 9.15 27.20
C GLU A 13 -14.02 9.11 26.98
N VAL A 14 -13.56 9.76 25.91
CA VAL A 14 -12.13 9.99 25.65
C VAL A 14 -11.78 11.46 25.78
N SER A 15 -10.58 11.72 26.28
CA SER A 15 -10.07 13.09 26.52
C SER A 15 -8.65 13.24 26.03
N LEU A 16 -8.25 14.48 25.72
CA LEU A 16 -6.87 14.84 25.43
C LEU A 16 -6.08 14.84 26.74
N LYS A 17 -5.02 14.04 26.78
CA LYS A 17 -4.11 13.90 27.93
C LYS A 17 -2.70 14.30 27.51
N SER A 18 -1.92 14.83 28.46
CA SER A 18 -0.50 15.11 28.30
C SER A 18 0.33 13.98 28.89
N GLY A 19 1.39 13.57 28.19
CA GLY A 19 2.34 12.56 28.65
C GLY A 19 3.77 12.93 28.30
N ALA A 20 4.73 12.08 28.68
CA ALA A 20 6.17 12.30 28.46
C ALA A 20 6.55 12.48 26.97
N TRP A 21 5.72 11.99 26.07
CA TRP A 21 5.94 12.03 24.61
C TRP A 21 4.99 13.02 23.90
N GLY A 22 4.40 13.97 24.65
CA GLY A 22 3.45 14.95 24.16
C GLY A 22 1.99 14.58 24.44
N TYR A 23 1.06 15.22 23.73
CA TYR A 23 -0.36 15.00 23.92
C TYR A 23 -0.83 13.69 23.27
N PHE A 24 -1.83 13.06 23.87
CA PHE A 24 -2.50 11.89 23.33
C PHE A 24 -3.98 11.85 23.73
N ILE A 25 -4.80 11.19 22.93
CA ILE A 25 -6.21 10.92 23.29
C ILE A 25 -6.23 9.65 24.10
N GLY A 26 -6.81 9.69 25.31
CA GLY A 26 -6.91 8.55 26.20
C GLY A 26 -8.32 8.38 26.74
N CYS A 27 -8.73 7.11 26.88
CA CYS A 27 -9.99 6.77 27.54
C CYS A 27 -9.93 7.08 29.05
N SER A 28 -11.06 7.46 29.64
CA SER A 28 -11.22 7.66 31.08
C SER A 28 -11.27 6.35 31.87
N SER A 29 -11.80 5.27 31.25
CA SER A 29 -12.13 4.00 31.94
C SER A 29 -11.26 2.82 31.54
N CYS A 30 -10.60 2.84 30.37
CA CYS A 30 -9.73 1.74 29.96
C CYS A 30 -8.36 2.26 29.48
N LYS A 31 -7.42 1.33 29.26
CA LYS A 31 -6.05 1.68 28.82
C LYS A 31 -5.94 2.04 27.33
N TRP A 32 -7.07 2.27 26.64
CA TRP A 32 -7.03 2.65 25.24
C TRP A 32 -6.46 4.06 25.09
N THR A 33 -5.47 4.19 24.20
CA THR A 33 -4.85 5.47 23.87
C THR A 33 -4.64 5.58 22.37
N LYS A 34 -4.66 6.81 21.85
CA LYS A 34 -4.38 7.14 20.46
C LYS A 34 -3.53 8.42 20.42
N LYS A 35 -2.56 8.49 19.49
CA LYS A 35 -1.83 9.74 19.29
C LYS A 35 -2.81 10.83 18.88
N PRO A 36 -2.66 12.07 19.37
CA PRO A 36 -3.41 13.19 18.87
C PRO A 36 -2.96 13.40 17.44
N PHE A 37 -3.93 13.70 16.61
CA PHE A 37 -3.67 14.04 15.25
C PHE A 37 -3.10 15.44 15.16
N ASP A 38 -2.64 15.70 13.97
CA ASP A 38 -2.04 16.93 13.54
C ASP A 38 -2.42 18.15 14.40
N THR A 39 -1.43 18.77 15.00
CA THR A 39 -1.59 19.99 15.82
C THR A 39 -2.17 21.17 15.02
N SER A 40 -2.28 21.04 13.68
CA SER A 40 -2.92 22.04 12.81
C SER A 40 -4.46 21.97 12.85
N VAL A 41 -5.06 20.85 13.28
CA VAL A 41 -6.51 20.71 13.34
C VAL A 41 -7.03 21.38 14.61
N LYS A 42 -7.85 22.41 14.44
CA LYS A 42 -8.46 23.14 15.55
C LYS A 42 -9.36 22.21 16.37
N TRP A 43 -9.39 22.46 17.68
CA TRP A 43 -10.15 21.65 18.63
C TRP A 43 -11.65 21.56 18.29
N GLU A 44 -12.23 22.64 17.84
CA GLU A 44 -13.64 22.74 17.44
C GLU A 44 -13.98 21.74 16.32
N THR A 45 -13.04 21.49 15.40
CA THR A 45 -13.20 20.54 14.30
C THR A 45 -13.43 19.12 14.81
N TYR A 46 -12.83 18.74 15.92
CA TYR A 46 -13.02 17.40 16.49
C TYR A 46 -14.44 17.14 17.02
N GLN A 47 -15.16 18.19 17.44
CA GLN A 47 -16.53 18.07 17.94
C GLN A 47 -17.53 17.78 16.84
N GLU A 48 -17.22 18.18 15.61
CA GLU A 48 -18.07 17.96 14.44
C GLU A 48 -17.80 16.63 13.73
N LEU A 49 -16.75 15.92 14.11
CA LEU A 49 -16.31 14.68 13.45
C LEU A 49 -16.81 13.42 14.21
N PRO A 50 -17.09 12.31 13.48
CA PRO A 50 -17.14 12.19 12.02
C PRO A 50 -18.34 12.95 11.44
N LYS A 51 -18.13 13.75 10.40
CA LYS A 51 -19.20 14.45 9.69
C LYS A 51 -19.57 13.65 8.44
N GLU A 52 -20.83 13.31 8.30
CA GLU A 52 -21.35 12.70 7.09
C GLU A 52 -21.40 13.75 5.97
N ILE A 53 -20.86 13.39 4.79
CA ILE A 53 -20.81 14.26 3.61
C ILE A 53 -21.95 13.91 2.64
N GLY A 54 -22.23 12.61 2.47
CA GLY A 54 -23.23 12.08 1.56
C GLY A 54 -22.96 10.64 1.19
N LEU A 55 -23.66 10.10 0.19
CA LEU A 55 -23.48 8.74 -0.29
C LEU A 55 -22.47 8.68 -1.44
N HIS A 56 -21.62 7.67 -1.45
CA HIS A 56 -20.74 7.39 -2.58
C HIS A 56 -21.58 6.89 -3.77
N PRO A 57 -21.44 7.48 -4.97
CA PRO A 57 -22.32 7.16 -6.11
C PRO A 57 -22.24 5.69 -6.53
N ASP A 58 -21.06 5.08 -6.51
CA ASP A 58 -20.84 3.71 -6.97
C ASP A 58 -21.03 2.65 -5.88
N TYR A 59 -20.78 3.00 -4.63
CA TYR A 59 -20.84 2.01 -3.53
C TYR A 59 -22.15 2.08 -2.74
N GLY A 60 -22.89 3.21 -2.83
CA GLY A 60 -24.11 3.43 -2.06
C GLY A 60 -23.92 3.59 -0.57
N GLU A 61 -22.67 3.66 -0.09
CA GLU A 61 -22.30 3.80 1.30
C GLU A 61 -22.00 5.26 1.67
N SER A 62 -22.25 5.65 2.93
CA SER A 62 -21.99 7.01 3.39
C SER A 62 -20.49 7.34 3.39
N ILE A 63 -20.18 8.56 2.93
CA ILE A 63 -18.84 9.14 3.03
C ILE A 63 -18.78 10.03 4.26
N PHE A 64 -17.72 9.89 5.03
CA PHE A 64 -17.47 10.66 6.25
C PHE A 64 -16.18 11.47 6.15
N ALA A 65 -16.23 12.74 6.56
CA ALA A 65 -15.04 13.48 6.96
C ALA A 65 -14.64 13.06 8.36
N ASP A 66 -13.37 12.75 8.57
CA ASP A 66 -12.87 12.28 9.86
C ASP A 66 -11.36 12.55 10.00
N ILE A 67 -10.81 12.19 11.15
CA ILE A 67 -9.37 12.21 11.38
C ILE A 67 -8.90 10.81 11.69
N SER A 68 -8.03 10.30 10.82
CA SER A 68 -7.40 9.00 10.96
C SER A 68 -6.09 9.07 11.76
N ILE A 69 -5.41 7.94 11.91
CA ILE A 69 -4.07 7.90 12.50
C ILE A 69 -3.02 8.64 11.65
N ASN A 70 -3.31 8.86 10.37
CA ASN A 70 -2.41 9.51 9.42
C ASN A 70 -2.77 10.99 9.19
N GLY A 71 -3.80 11.51 9.85
CA GLY A 71 -4.28 12.88 9.73
C GLY A 71 -5.71 13.01 9.23
N PRO A 72 -6.11 14.23 8.79
CA PRO A 72 -7.43 14.47 8.20
C PRO A 72 -7.70 13.53 7.03
N CYS A 73 -8.94 13.04 6.92
CA CYS A 73 -9.32 12.14 5.84
C CYS A 73 -10.81 12.19 5.57
N VAL A 74 -11.20 11.79 4.38
CA VAL A 74 -12.54 11.32 4.06
C VAL A 74 -12.51 9.80 3.95
N TRP A 75 -13.58 9.11 4.28
CA TRP A 75 -13.63 7.66 4.16
C TRP A 75 -15.04 7.15 3.89
N THR A 76 -15.11 5.98 3.25
CA THR A 76 -16.34 5.22 3.04
C THR A 76 -16.07 3.73 3.20
N LEU A 77 -17.12 2.90 3.05
CA LEU A 77 -16.98 1.45 2.99
C LEU A 77 -17.02 0.97 1.54
N LYS A 78 -16.16 0.00 1.23
CA LYS A 78 -16.21 -0.80 0.01
C LYS A 78 -15.96 -2.26 0.41
N ASP A 79 -16.91 -3.14 0.12
CA ASP A 79 -16.84 -4.56 0.51
C ASP A 79 -16.53 -4.73 2.02
N GLU A 80 -17.26 -4.00 2.86
CA GLU A 80 -17.08 -3.97 4.33
C GLU A 80 -15.73 -3.42 4.83
N LYS A 81 -14.87 -2.94 3.95
CA LYS A 81 -13.57 -2.36 4.29
C LYS A 81 -13.59 -0.86 4.17
N LYS A 82 -12.96 -0.18 5.13
CA LYS A 82 -12.77 1.27 5.05
C LYS A 82 -11.71 1.60 4.02
N ILE A 83 -12.09 2.43 3.05
CA ILE A 83 -11.19 3.09 2.11
C ILE A 83 -11.13 4.58 2.44
N TYR A 84 -10.00 5.20 2.22
CA TYR A 84 -9.69 6.54 2.69
C TYR A 84 -9.17 7.40 1.55
N GLY A 85 -9.47 8.70 1.60
CA GLY A 85 -8.86 9.75 0.79
C GLY A 85 -8.31 10.84 1.71
N ALA A 86 -7.09 11.33 1.45
CA ALA A 86 -6.49 12.42 2.19
C ALA A 86 -6.74 13.75 1.49
N PRO A 87 -7.27 14.78 2.19
CA PRO A 87 -7.35 16.13 1.66
C PRO A 87 -5.94 16.68 1.34
N ASP A 88 -5.85 17.60 0.40
CA ASP A 88 -4.63 18.33 0.16
C ASP A 88 -4.35 19.33 1.30
N ASP A 89 -3.09 19.78 1.42
CA ASP A 89 -2.62 20.55 2.60
C ASP A 89 -3.38 21.88 2.83
N ASP A 90 -3.95 22.45 1.77
CA ASP A 90 -4.70 23.71 1.80
C ASP A 90 -6.21 23.52 1.96
N GLU A 91 -6.70 22.28 1.93
CA GLU A 91 -8.12 21.97 2.05
C GLU A 91 -8.59 21.88 3.50
N LYS A 92 -9.72 22.51 3.78
CA LYS A 92 -10.37 22.42 5.09
C LYS A 92 -11.32 21.23 5.13
N LEU A 93 -11.01 20.26 5.97
CA LEU A 93 -11.74 18.98 6.10
C LEU A 93 -13.26 19.13 6.17
N LEU A 94 -13.78 20.12 6.94
CA LEU A 94 -15.22 20.33 7.13
C LEU A 94 -15.92 21.02 5.95
N GLU A 95 -15.15 21.60 5.02
CA GLU A 95 -15.65 22.28 3.82
C GLU A 95 -15.65 21.36 2.59
N ILE A 96 -15.12 20.12 2.70
CA ILE A 96 -15.09 19.15 1.62
C ILE A 96 -16.52 18.73 1.26
N GLY A 97 -16.89 18.98 0.01
CA GLY A 97 -18.17 18.54 -0.55
C GLY A 97 -18.13 17.12 -1.12
N LEU A 98 -19.30 16.58 -1.47
CA LEU A 98 -19.43 15.18 -1.92
C LEU A 98 -18.55 14.84 -3.13
N ASN A 99 -18.56 15.65 -4.18
CA ASN A 99 -17.77 15.36 -5.40
C ASN A 99 -16.27 15.30 -5.10
N ARG A 100 -15.79 16.24 -4.27
CA ARG A 100 -14.39 16.26 -3.88
C ARG A 100 -14.03 15.07 -2.98
N ALA A 101 -14.93 14.69 -2.07
CA ALA A 101 -14.71 13.51 -1.21
C ALA A 101 -14.63 12.21 -2.03
N VAL A 102 -15.48 12.05 -3.05
CA VAL A 102 -15.41 10.92 -4.00
C VAL A 102 -14.07 10.93 -4.74
N GLU A 103 -13.68 12.06 -5.33
CA GLU A 103 -12.39 12.20 -6.02
C GLU A 103 -11.19 11.85 -5.14
N LEU A 104 -11.16 12.31 -3.89
CA LEU A 104 -10.09 12.00 -2.94
C LEU A 104 -10.04 10.50 -2.62
N ILE A 105 -11.19 9.87 -2.42
CA ILE A 105 -11.28 8.44 -2.16
C ILE A 105 -10.80 7.64 -3.39
N GLU A 106 -11.26 7.99 -4.58
CA GLU A 106 -10.87 7.33 -5.81
C GLU A 106 -9.37 7.51 -6.09
N ARG A 107 -8.83 8.72 -5.89
CA ARG A 107 -7.40 9.01 -6.02
C ARG A 107 -6.54 8.15 -5.12
N ASP A 108 -6.91 8.02 -3.84
CA ASP A 108 -6.06 7.43 -2.82
C ASP A 108 -6.34 5.94 -2.60
N SER A 109 -7.54 5.45 -2.92
CA SER A 109 -7.92 4.04 -2.88
C SER A 109 -7.90 3.38 -4.26
N GLY A 110 -7.77 4.17 -5.33
CA GLY A 110 -7.79 3.69 -6.70
C GLY A 110 -6.63 2.74 -6.99
N GLU A 111 -6.98 1.57 -7.51
CA GLU A 111 -6.03 0.72 -8.20
C GLU A 111 -5.85 1.29 -9.61
N HIS A 112 -4.73 1.95 -9.87
CA HIS A 112 -4.42 2.42 -11.20
C HIS A 112 -3.73 1.31 -11.98
N ILE A 113 -4.34 0.87 -13.08
CA ILE A 113 -3.69 -0.06 -14.02
C ILE A 113 -2.60 0.72 -14.75
N LEU A 114 -1.33 0.36 -14.50
CA LEU A 114 -0.20 0.93 -15.21
C LEU A 114 -0.12 0.35 -16.63
N PHE A 115 -0.23 -0.97 -16.75
CA PHE A 115 -0.36 -1.71 -18.01
C PHE A 115 -0.85 -3.13 -17.74
N THR A 116 -1.32 -3.80 -18.80
CA THR A 116 -1.64 -5.22 -18.77
C THR A 116 -0.45 -6.00 -19.34
N GLU A 117 0.10 -6.93 -18.55
CA GLU A 117 1.25 -7.71 -19.00
C GLU A 117 0.82 -8.70 -20.12
N PRO A 118 1.48 -8.67 -21.29
CA PRO A 118 0.99 -9.37 -22.47
C PRO A 118 0.94 -10.90 -22.35
N THR A 119 1.83 -11.52 -21.58
CA THR A 119 1.91 -12.99 -21.45
C THR A 119 0.84 -13.55 -20.51
N SER A 120 0.70 -12.92 -19.35
CA SER A 120 -0.23 -13.35 -18.31
C SER A 120 -1.63 -12.77 -18.46
N GLN A 121 -1.79 -11.69 -19.22
CA GLN A 121 -3.01 -10.88 -19.32
C GLN A 121 -3.46 -10.32 -17.94
N LEU A 122 -2.57 -10.27 -16.96
CA LEU A 122 -2.83 -9.71 -15.65
C LEU A 122 -2.42 -8.23 -15.61
N PRO A 123 -3.16 -7.39 -14.84
CA PRO A 123 -2.82 -5.99 -14.69
C PRO A 123 -1.62 -5.81 -13.76
N VAL A 124 -0.72 -4.91 -14.14
CA VAL A 124 0.28 -4.33 -13.24
C VAL A 124 -0.33 -3.06 -12.67
N LEU A 125 -0.45 -3.01 -11.36
CA LEU A 125 -1.21 -2.00 -10.63
C LEU A 125 -0.30 -1.04 -9.88
N LEU A 126 -0.64 0.24 -9.88
CA LEU A 126 -0.16 1.20 -8.89
C LEU A 126 -1.21 1.29 -7.78
N LYS A 127 -0.79 1.07 -6.55
CA LYS A 127 -1.65 1.08 -5.37
C LYS A 127 -1.09 2.04 -4.33
N ASN A 128 -1.97 2.59 -3.52
CA ASN A 128 -1.59 3.40 -2.38
C ASN A 128 -1.70 2.59 -1.09
N GLY A 129 -0.66 2.53 -0.31
CA GLY A 129 -0.60 1.78 0.93
C GLY A 129 -0.16 2.64 2.12
N ARG A 130 -0.15 2.04 3.31
CA ARG A 130 0.23 2.70 4.57
C ARG A 130 1.58 3.44 4.50
N PHE A 131 2.50 3.01 3.63
CA PHE A 131 3.85 3.56 3.51
C PHE A 131 4.06 4.33 2.20
N GLY A 132 2.98 4.69 1.51
CA GLY A 132 2.96 5.36 0.23
C GLY A 132 2.68 4.42 -0.92
N GLU A 133 2.88 4.94 -2.14
CA GLU A 133 2.59 4.20 -3.37
C GLU A 133 3.52 3.01 -3.58
N TYR A 134 2.96 1.96 -4.16
CA TYR A 134 3.71 0.78 -4.56
C TYR A 134 3.12 0.16 -5.81
N THR A 135 3.96 -0.44 -6.62
CA THR A 135 3.54 -1.24 -7.76
C THR A 135 3.27 -2.67 -7.31
N GLU A 136 2.19 -3.27 -7.80
CA GLU A 136 1.80 -4.66 -7.53
C GLU A 136 1.55 -5.42 -8.83
N PHE A 137 1.96 -6.69 -8.86
CA PHE A 137 1.69 -7.62 -9.94
C PHE A 137 1.58 -9.05 -9.38
N ASP A 138 0.39 -9.66 -9.42
CA ASP A 138 0.09 -11.01 -8.92
C ASP A 138 0.69 -11.32 -7.53
N GLY A 139 0.57 -10.35 -6.61
CA GLY A 139 1.08 -10.45 -5.23
C GLY A 139 2.58 -10.22 -5.05
N PHE A 140 3.30 -9.83 -6.11
CA PHE A 140 4.60 -9.20 -6.01
C PHE A 140 4.42 -7.70 -5.84
N ASN A 141 5.18 -7.07 -4.97
CA ASN A 141 5.06 -5.64 -4.74
C ASN A 141 6.42 -4.94 -4.58
N LYS A 142 6.44 -3.69 -4.97
CA LYS A 142 7.60 -2.82 -4.90
C LYS A 142 7.17 -1.39 -4.56
N ALA A 143 7.68 -0.87 -3.45
CA ALA A 143 7.49 0.55 -3.12
C ALA A 143 8.15 1.44 -4.18
N THR A 144 7.41 2.44 -4.64
CA THR A 144 7.86 3.39 -5.68
C THR A 144 8.46 4.66 -5.09
N LYS A 145 8.43 4.80 -3.77
CA LYS A 145 8.86 6.01 -3.08
C LYS A 145 10.31 6.36 -3.41
N LEU A 146 10.51 7.54 -4.00
CA LEU A 146 11.82 8.14 -4.13
C LEU A 146 12.42 8.43 -2.75
N PRO A 147 13.74 8.29 -2.57
CA PRO A 147 14.38 8.73 -1.35
C PRO A 147 14.19 10.24 -1.17
N PRO A 148 14.10 10.74 0.07
CA PRO A 148 14.15 12.18 0.33
C PRO A 148 15.34 12.80 -0.39
N GLU A 149 15.19 14.02 -0.92
CA GLU A 149 16.24 14.71 -1.68
C GLU A 149 17.54 14.90 -0.89
N ASP A 150 17.43 14.98 0.43
CA ASP A 150 18.53 15.15 1.39
C ASP A 150 19.27 13.85 1.73
N LYS A 151 18.82 12.68 1.24
CA LYS A 151 19.45 11.38 1.52
C LYS A 151 20.06 10.75 0.28
N PRO A 152 21.28 10.20 0.38
CA PRO A 152 21.91 9.51 -0.74
C PRO A 152 21.06 8.31 -1.15
N LYS A 153 20.84 8.16 -2.47
CA LYS A 153 20.16 6.99 -3.03
C LYS A 153 20.94 5.73 -2.67
N ASN A 154 20.27 4.73 -2.13
CA ASN A 154 20.88 3.43 -1.90
C ASN A 154 21.15 2.76 -3.26
N PRO A 155 22.40 2.50 -3.67
CA PRO A 155 22.73 1.95 -4.99
C PRO A 155 22.16 0.54 -5.22
N LYS A 156 21.74 -0.14 -4.15
CA LYS A 156 21.10 -1.48 -4.22
C LYS A 156 19.59 -1.43 -4.40
N VAL A 157 19.01 -0.24 -4.43
CA VAL A 157 17.57 -0.04 -4.57
C VAL A 157 17.28 0.69 -5.88
N THR A 158 16.48 0.09 -6.73
CA THR A 158 15.94 0.74 -7.91
C THR A 158 14.81 1.65 -7.49
N TYR A 159 14.96 2.94 -7.75
CA TYR A 159 13.95 3.96 -7.52
C TYR A 159 13.38 4.40 -8.87
N TYR A 160 12.09 4.59 -8.95
CA TYR A 160 11.43 5.20 -10.12
C TYR A 160 10.17 5.93 -9.70
N ASN A 161 9.80 6.96 -10.47
CA ASN A 161 8.53 7.63 -10.34
C ASN A 161 7.53 6.96 -11.29
N PRO A 162 6.49 6.28 -10.80
CA PRO A 162 5.54 5.59 -11.66
C PRO A 162 4.73 6.55 -12.55
N HIS A 163 4.58 7.82 -12.15
CA HIS A 163 3.82 8.81 -12.91
C HIS A 163 4.60 9.43 -14.09
N GLU A 164 5.90 9.18 -14.19
CA GLU A 164 6.78 9.72 -15.24
C GLU A 164 7.15 8.68 -16.29
N LEU A 165 6.69 7.43 -16.16
CA LEU A 165 7.03 6.35 -17.06
C LEU A 165 6.02 6.21 -18.21
N ASP A 166 6.55 5.96 -19.40
CA ASP A 166 5.76 5.58 -20.57
C ASP A 166 5.52 4.06 -20.58
N TYR A 167 4.32 3.65 -20.20
CA TYR A 167 3.94 2.24 -20.10
C TYR A 167 3.52 1.61 -21.44
N GLU A 168 3.44 2.35 -22.52
CA GLU A 168 3.30 1.81 -23.87
C GLU A 168 4.63 1.23 -24.37
N ASN A 169 5.74 1.70 -23.81
CA ASN A 169 7.09 1.23 -24.14
C ASN A 169 7.38 -0.12 -23.45
N LYS A 170 7.73 -1.14 -24.25
CA LYS A 170 8.07 -2.50 -23.78
C LYS A 170 9.28 -2.53 -22.85
N ASP A 171 10.28 -1.69 -23.07
CA ASP A 171 11.46 -1.62 -22.20
C ASP A 171 11.09 -1.09 -20.82
N THR A 172 10.15 -0.15 -20.75
CA THR A 172 9.58 0.34 -19.49
C THR A 172 8.80 -0.75 -18.76
N GLN A 173 7.95 -1.50 -19.47
CA GLN A 173 7.21 -2.63 -18.90
C GLN A 173 8.19 -3.67 -18.33
N LEU A 174 9.20 -4.05 -19.10
CA LEU A 174 10.25 -4.98 -18.67
C LEU A 174 11.02 -4.47 -17.46
N PHE A 175 11.38 -3.19 -17.44
CA PHE A 175 12.03 -2.55 -16.29
C PHE A 175 11.16 -2.67 -15.01
N VAL A 176 9.85 -2.40 -15.10
CA VAL A 176 8.93 -2.52 -13.98
C VAL A 176 8.83 -3.98 -13.50
N LEU A 177 8.69 -4.95 -14.40
CA LEU A 177 8.66 -6.38 -14.06
C LEU A 177 9.96 -6.81 -13.35
N LYS A 178 11.12 -6.43 -13.87
CA LYS A 178 12.42 -6.67 -13.21
C LYS A 178 12.52 -6.02 -11.84
N SER A 179 11.97 -4.81 -11.67
CA SER A 179 11.93 -4.11 -10.37
C SER A 179 11.10 -4.87 -9.34
N LEU A 180 10.03 -5.52 -9.77
CA LEU A 180 9.17 -6.42 -8.98
C LEU A 180 9.81 -7.81 -8.75
N ARG A 181 11.01 -8.05 -9.29
CA ARG A 181 11.75 -9.32 -9.23
C ARG A 181 11.04 -10.47 -9.93
N ILE A 182 10.29 -10.17 -10.98
CA ILE A 182 9.77 -11.20 -11.86
C ILE A 182 10.94 -11.78 -12.66
N LEU A 183 10.99 -13.11 -12.72
CA LEU A 183 12.04 -13.87 -13.40
C LEU A 183 11.56 -14.45 -14.74
N GLY A 184 10.26 -14.65 -14.88
CA GLY A 184 9.64 -15.21 -16.07
C GLY A 184 8.19 -15.59 -15.80
N PHE A 185 7.63 -16.40 -16.69
CA PHE A 185 6.24 -16.84 -16.62
C PHE A 185 6.14 -18.36 -16.68
N HIS A 186 5.20 -18.90 -15.94
CA HIS A 186 4.88 -20.32 -15.95
C HIS A 186 4.35 -20.72 -17.34
N PRO A 187 4.91 -21.73 -18.02
CA PRO A 187 4.60 -22.01 -19.42
C PRO A 187 3.15 -22.43 -19.67
N GLU A 188 2.49 -23.06 -18.69
CA GLU A 188 1.12 -23.54 -18.84
C GLU A 188 0.07 -22.57 -18.30
N THR A 189 0.37 -21.89 -17.20
CA THR A 189 -0.60 -21.00 -16.54
C THR A 189 -0.40 -19.52 -16.87
N SER A 190 0.71 -19.19 -17.52
CA SER A 190 1.15 -17.82 -17.80
C SER A 190 1.31 -16.91 -16.56
N ARG A 191 1.25 -17.49 -15.36
CA ARG A 191 1.43 -16.73 -14.13
C ARG A 191 2.88 -16.33 -13.93
N PRO A 192 3.15 -15.15 -13.34
CA PRO A 192 4.51 -14.71 -13.09
C PRO A 192 5.21 -15.60 -12.06
N ILE A 193 6.47 -15.90 -12.34
CA ILE A 193 7.41 -16.56 -11.41
C ILE A 193 8.43 -15.50 -11.00
N GLY A 194 8.63 -15.34 -9.71
CA GLY A 194 9.54 -14.30 -9.22
C GLY A 194 10.02 -14.54 -7.79
N ILE A 195 10.79 -13.59 -7.28
CA ILE A 195 11.32 -13.64 -5.92
C ILE A 195 10.50 -12.74 -5.00
N LYS A 196 9.84 -13.34 -4.01
CA LYS A 196 9.20 -12.63 -2.91
C LYS A 196 10.10 -12.61 -1.68
N ILE A 197 10.25 -11.44 -1.08
CA ILE A 197 11.06 -11.26 0.13
C ILE A 197 10.11 -11.02 1.30
N LYS A 198 10.21 -11.86 2.32
CA LYS A 198 9.40 -11.72 3.54
C LYS A 198 10.31 -11.64 4.77
N LYS A 199 9.80 -10.99 5.79
CA LYS A 199 10.38 -11.02 7.14
C LYS A 199 9.46 -11.90 8.01
N PRO A 200 9.80 -13.18 8.22
CA PRO A 200 8.94 -14.07 8.98
C PRO A 200 8.91 -13.67 10.45
N GLY A 201 7.72 -13.28 10.94
CA GLY A 201 7.47 -12.93 12.33
C GLY A 201 8.41 -11.87 12.90
N LYS A 202 9.01 -12.17 14.06
CA LYS A 202 10.01 -11.31 14.73
C LYS A 202 11.46 -11.58 14.28
N ALA A 203 11.64 -12.34 13.22
CA ALA A 203 12.99 -12.69 12.74
C ALA A 203 13.78 -11.44 12.32
N PHE A 204 15.10 -11.45 12.62
CA PHE A 204 16.00 -10.38 12.21
C PHE A 204 16.42 -10.46 10.74
N LYS A 205 16.18 -11.59 10.06
CA LYS A 205 16.60 -11.83 8.68
C LYS A 205 15.40 -11.89 7.75
N PHE A 206 15.58 -11.32 6.56
CA PHE A 206 14.65 -11.49 5.45
C PHE A 206 14.90 -12.86 4.78
N VAL A 207 13.81 -13.53 4.43
CA VAL A 207 13.83 -14.81 3.71
C VAL A 207 13.28 -14.58 2.30
N LYS A 208 13.91 -15.23 1.34
CA LYS A 208 13.52 -15.18 -0.07
C LYS A 208 12.73 -16.42 -0.44
N TYR A 209 11.68 -16.22 -1.20
CA TYR A 209 10.81 -17.28 -1.71
C TYR A 209 10.71 -17.19 -3.23
N LEU A 210 10.86 -18.30 -3.92
CA LEU A 210 10.36 -18.44 -5.28
C LEU A 210 8.83 -18.55 -5.20
N LYS A 211 8.11 -17.69 -5.93
CA LYS A 211 6.65 -17.61 -5.91
C LYS A 211 6.10 -17.78 -7.32
N CYS A 212 5.04 -18.60 -7.44
CA CYS A 212 4.18 -18.69 -8.60
C CYS A 212 2.72 -18.85 -8.13
N GLY A 213 1.86 -17.89 -8.42
CA GLY A 213 0.49 -17.88 -7.88
C GLY A 213 0.49 -17.98 -6.34
N GLU A 214 -0.20 -18.97 -5.79
CA GLU A 214 -0.27 -19.21 -4.35
C GLU A 214 0.92 -20.03 -3.80
N GLN A 215 1.71 -20.64 -4.67
CA GLN A 215 2.88 -21.43 -4.25
C GLN A 215 4.04 -20.50 -3.89
N GLU A 216 4.61 -20.69 -2.71
CA GLU A 216 5.80 -19.99 -2.24
C GLU A 216 6.76 -21.02 -1.64
N ILE A 217 7.95 -21.13 -2.22
CA ILE A 217 8.97 -22.11 -1.82
C ILE A 217 10.22 -21.33 -1.41
N GLU A 218 10.70 -21.55 -0.20
CA GLU A 218 11.92 -20.90 0.28
C GLU A 218 13.09 -21.24 -0.62
N CYS A 219 13.79 -20.22 -1.11
CA CYS A 219 14.97 -20.37 -1.92
C CYS A 219 16.24 -20.01 -1.15
N GLN A 220 17.35 -20.64 -1.51
CA GLN A 220 18.64 -20.35 -0.91
C GLN A 220 19.03 -18.88 -1.13
N ASN A 221 19.72 -18.29 -0.15
CA ASN A 221 20.07 -16.86 -0.19
C ASN A 221 20.95 -16.45 -1.37
N ASP A 222 21.59 -17.42 -2.03
CA ASP A 222 22.54 -17.20 -3.13
C ASP A 222 21.93 -17.32 -4.52
N PHE A 223 20.60 -17.43 -4.65
CA PHE A 223 19.92 -17.53 -5.93
C PHE A 223 20.40 -16.51 -6.98
N TYR A 224 20.59 -15.26 -6.60
CA TYR A 224 21.07 -14.21 -7.52
C TYR A 224 22.56 -14.30 -7.90
N LYS A 225 23.30 -15.22 -7.27
CA LYS A 225 24.69 -15.48 -7.64
C LYS A 225 24.84 -16.59 -8.67
N LEU A 226 23.76 -17.32 -8.92
CA LEU A 226 23.71 -18.36 -9.92
C LEU A 226 23.70 -17.75 -11.32
N GLU A 227 24.31 -18.42 -12.26
CA GLU A 227 24.20 -18.08 -13.68
C GLU A 227 22.75 -18.28 -14.18
N ASN A 228 22.38 -17.60 -15.26
CA ASN A 228 21.01 -17.62 -15.79
C ASN A 228 20.49 -19.04 -16.06
N GLU A 229 21.35 -19.93 -16.54
CA GLU A 229 21.03 -21.31 -16.82
C GLU A 229 20.72 -22.08 -15.53
N GLU A 230 21.55 -21.92 -14.51
CA GLU A 230 21.36 -22.52 -13.18
C GLU A 230 20.10 -22.00 -12.49
N GLN A 231 19.80 -20.69 -12.63
CA GLN A 231 18.55 -20.10 -12.12
C GLN A 231 17.34 -20.74 -12.82
N SER A 232 17.38 -20.86 -14.14
CA SER A 232 16.33 -21.50 -14.95
C SER A 232 16.11 -22.94 -14.54
N ASP A 233 17.16 -23.73 -14.36
CA ASP A 233 17.09 -25.12 -13.96
C ASP A 233 16.52 -25.28 -12.55
N LEU A 234 16.93 -24.42 -11.63
CA LEU A 234 16.38 -24.42 -10.26
C LEU A 234 14.87 -24.11 -10.28
N ILE A 235 14.44 -23.14 -11.08
CA ILE A 235 13.02 -22.78 -11.23
C ILE A 235 12.24 -23.95 -11.84
N LYS A 236 12.74 -24.57 -12.91
CA LYS A 236 12.13 -25.76 -13.54
C LYS A 236 11.95 -26.88 -12.51
N LYS A 237 12.98 -27.17 -11.74
CA LYS A 237 12.92 -28.20 -10.69
C LYS A 237 11.94 -27.84 -9.57
N THR A 238 11.90 -26.56 -9.18
CA THR A 238 11.08 -26.08 -8.05
C THR A 238 9.58 -26.20 -8.35
N PHE A 239 9.18 -25.87 -9.58
CA PHE A 239 7.77 -25.85 -10.01
C PHE A 239 7.40 -27.02 -10.95
N ASP A 240 8.27 -28.01 -11.11
CA ASP A 240 8.08 -29.18 -12.00
C ASP A 240 7.77 -28.78 -13.44
N LEU A 241 8.56 -27.86 -14.00
CA LEU A 241 8.35 -27.31 -15.32
C LEU A 241 9.18 -28.03 -16.39
N LYS A 242 8.59 -28.31 -17.54
CA LYS A 242 9.30 -28.87 -18.71
C LYS A 242 10.23 -27.83 -19.37
N SER A 243 9.84 -26.56 -19.33
CA SER A 243 10.60 -25.45 -19.90
C SER A 243 10.39 -24.19 -19.07
N PHE A 244 11.38 -23.31 -19.06
CA PHE A 244 11.28 -21.99 -18.46
C PHE A 244 12.29 -21.04 -19.10
N ASN A 245 11.84 -19.83 -19.43
CA ASN A 245 12.69 -18.77 -19.97
C ASN A 245 12.71 -17.59 -19.01
N LEU A 246 13.89 -17.16 -18.63
CA LEU A 246 14.08 -15.90 -17.89
C LEU A 246 13.71 -14.71 -18.78
N ILE A 247 13.10 -13.70 -18.19
CA ILE A 247 12.90 -12.41 -18.86
C ILE A 247 14.24 -11.66 -18.92
N ASN A 248 14.72 -11.37 -20.09
CA ASN A 248 16.01 -10.69 -20.34
C ASN A 248 15.80 -9.20 -20.57
#